data_1b3da8ebe70842c0be5afbac27727b24
#
_entry.id   1b3da8ebe70842c0be5afbac27727b24
#
_cell.length_a   1.000
_cell.length_b   1.000
_cell.length_c   1.000
_cell.angle_alpha   90.00
_cell.angle_beta   90.00
_cell.angle_gamma   90.00
#
_symmetry.space_group_name_H-M   'P 1'
#
loop_
_entity.id
_entity.type
_entity.pdbx_description
1 polymer ?
#
loop_
_entity_poly.entity_id
_entity_poly.type
_entity_poly.pdbx_seq_one_letter_code
_entity_poly.pdbx_strand_id
1 'polypeptide(L)'
;MTQITARSTGFSFQLARSAAVIATVTSSAVLGLWSAQAQAAEVAVAVAANFTAPMKKIATEFEKDTGHKAELSFGATGKFYAQINNGAPFGILLAADDTTPEKLAKEGKGVADSRFTYAIGTLVLWSPKAGYVDDKGEVLKTGDYKHIAIANPKLAPYGTAAMEVLNKLGLSAQVQPKVVMGENIAQTYQFAATGNAQLGFVALSQVMENGKIREGSAWQVPGNMHEPIRQDAIVLNGAKDNEAATALMKYLRSPKAHDIIRSYGYSF
;
A
#
# COMPACT_ATOMS: atom_id res chain seq x y z
N MET A 1 47.12 82.64 20.02
CA MET A 1 46.73 83.75 19.12
C MET A 1 45.31 83.57 18.77
N THR A 2 44.53 84.28 19.34
CA THR A 2 43.73 85.42 18.93
C THR A 2 42.32 84.92 18.49
N GLN A 3 41.38 85.05 19.41
CA GLN A 3 40.41 86.11 19.63
C GLN A 3 39.16 85.95 18.70
N ILE A 4 37.98 85.74 19.33
CA ILE A 4 36.95 86.74 19.69
C ILE A 4 36.05 87.08 18.46
N THR A 5 34.74 86.99 18.51
CA THR A 5 33.65 87.68 19.23
C THR A 5 32.31 87.14 18.73
N ALA A 6 31.33 86.81 19.47
CA ALA A 6 30.26 87.50 20.16
C ALA A 6 29.36 88.42 19.28
N ARG A 7 28.07 88.17 19.32
CA ARG A 7 26.89 89.04 19.58
C ARG A 7 25.67 88.47 18.88
N SER A 8 24.67 88.15 19.54
CA SER A 8 23.62 88.67 20.34
C SER A 8 22.42 89.23 19.54
N THR A 9 21.32 88.80 20.06
CA THR A 9 20.01 89.53 20.18
C THR A 9 18.99 89.31 19.06
N GLY A 10 17.79 88.99 19.49
CA GLY A 10 16.56 89.25 18.82
C GLY A 10 15.36 88.44 19.31
N PHE A 11 14.78 88.98 20.42
CA PHE A 11 13.47 88.68 20.94
C PHE A 11 12.39 88.84 19.86
N SER A 12 11.42 87.99 19.80
CA SER A 12 10.03 88.35 19.66
C SER A 12 9.06 87.22 19.94
N PHE A 13 8.25 87.41 20.89
CA PHE A 13 7.00 86.69 21.23
C PHE A 13 6.02 86.80 20.05
N GLN A 14 5.32 85.68 19.75
CA GLN A 14 3.90 85.77 19.49
C GLN A 14 3.17 84.46 19.74
N LEU A 15 2.21 84.54 20.60
CA LEU A 15 1.16 83.56 20.85
C LEU A 15 0.26 83.43 19.61
N ALA A 16 -0.19 82.19 19.30
CA ALA A 16 -1.61 81.97 19.10
C ALA A 16 -1.92 80.49 18.65
N ARG A 17 -2.80 79.90 19.42
CA ARG A 17 -3.98 79.07 19.08
C ARG A 17 -3.78 77.62 18.62
N SER A 18 -4.10 76.79 19.57
CA SER A 18 -4.89 75.56 19.53
C SER A 18 -5.45 75.09 18.19
N ALA A 19 -5.05 73.92 17.75
CA ALA A 19 -5.96 72.99 17.05
C ALA A 19 -5.57 71.56 17.43
N ALA A 20 -6.38 70.94 18.24
CA ALA A 20 -6.30 69.52 18.54
C ALA A 20 -6.74 68.77 17.31
N VAL A 21 -5.82 67.99 16.69
CA VAL A 21 -6.15 66.97 15.70
C VAL A 21 -6.10 65.66 16.40
N ILE A 22 -7.26 65.11 16.69
CA ILE A 22 -7.45 63.72 17.15
C ILE A 22 -7.10 62.82 15.97
N ALA A 23 -5.89 62.24 15.97
CA ALA A 23 -5.53 61.19 15.06
C ALA A 23 -6.10 59.84 15.58
N THR A 24 -7.23 59.46 15.03
CA THR A 24 -7.83 58.13 15.24
C THR A 24 -6.94 57.11 14.58
N VAL A 25 -6.12 56.41 15.38
CA VAL A 25 -5.35 55.24 14.94
C VAL A 25 -6.33 54.08 14.82
N THR A 26 -6.84 53.86 13.62
CA THR A 26 -7.53 52.60 13.28
C THR A 26 -6.49 51.48 13.19
N SER A 27 -6.32 50.75 14.29
CA SER A 27 -5.59 49.46 14.30
C SER A 27 -6.39 48.47 13.48
N SER A 28 -6.08 48.35 12.20
CA SER A 28 -6.50 47.24 11.38
C SER A 28 -5.78 45.99 11.87
N ALA A 29 -6.45 45.22 12.74
CA ALA A 29 -6.05 43.87 13.09
C ALA A 29 -6.15 42.99 11.81
N VAL A 30 -5.07 42.86 11.09
CA VAL A 30 -4.89 41.81 10.05
C VAL A 30 -4.83 40.48 10.79
N LEU A 31 -6.00 39.88 10.99
CA LEU A 31 -6.10 38.46 11.34
C LEU A 31 -5.52 37.68 10.15
N GLY A 32 -4.21 37.42 10.20
CA GLY A 32 -3.54 36.47 9.34
C GLY A 32 -4.18 35.12 9.59
N LEU A 33 -5.06 34.68 8.69
CA LEU A 33 -5.45 33.29 8.54
C LEU A 33 -4.17 32.52 8.19
N TRP A 34 -3.45 32.07 9.21
CA TRP A 34 -2.48 31.01 9.04
C TRP A 34 -3.29 29.77 8.67
N SER A 35 -3.49 29.57 7.36
CA SER A 35 -3.81 28.26 6.86
C SER A 35 -2.68 27.38 7.32
N ALA A 36 -2.91 26.56 8.33
CA ALA A 36 -2.03 25.45 8.66
C ALA A 36 -1.96 24.60 7.39
N GLN A 37 -0.94 24.81 6.57
CA GLN A 37 -0.62 23.86 5.51
C GLN A 37 -0.32 22.55 6.22
N ALA A 38 -1.22 21.59 6.07
CA ALA A 38 -0.94 20.23 6.51
C ALA A 38 0.39 19.83 5.88
N GLN A 39 1.42 19.67 6.71
CA GLN A 39 2.75 19.31 6.24
C GLN A 39 2.65 17.93 5.63
N ALA A 40 3.12 17.78 4.39
CA ALA A 40 3.16 16.49 3.73
C ALA A 40 3.98 15.51 4.56
N ALA A 41 3.34 14.45 5.04
CA ALA A 41 3.99 13.41 5.82
C ALA A 41 4.20 12.17 4.94
N GLU A 42 5.18 11.35 5.31
CA GLU A 42 5.48 10.09 4.62
C GLU A 42 5.28 8.89 5.55
N VAL A 43 4.93 7.74 4.97
CA VAL A 43 4.84 6.48 5.68
C VAL A 43 5.45 5.35 4.84
N ALA A 44 6.36 4.56 5.47
CA ALA A 44 6.91 3.36 4.86
C ALA A 44 5.88 2.21 4.95
N VAL A 45 5.53 1.62 3.82
CA VAL A 45 4.49 0.60 3.72
C VAL A 45 5.06 -0.71 3.19
N ALA A 46 4.97 -1.76 3.99
CA ALA A 46 5.24 -3.13 3.56
C ALA A 46 3.99 -3.70 2.89
N VAL A 47 4.08 -4.06 1.62
CA VAL A 47 2.94 -4.48 0.79
C VAL A 47 3.15 -5.88 0.26
N ALA A 48 2.22 -6.79 0.51
CA ALA A 48 2.24 -8.11 -0.09
C ALA A 48 2.27 -8.03 -1.62
N ALA A 49 3.14 -8.82 -2.24
CA ALA A 49 3.50 -8.69 -3.66
C ALA A 49 2.32 -8.87 -4.65
N ASN A 50 1.26 -9.58 -4.23
CA ASN A 50 0.03 -9.70 -5.03
C ASN A 50 -0.70 -8.35 -5.19
N PHE A 51 -0.51 -7.42 -4.26
CA PHE A 51 -1.19 -6.13 -4.25
C PHE A 51 -0.36 -5.00 -4.89
N THR A 52 0.73 -5.35 -5.58
CA THR A 52 1.68 -4.37 -6.17
C THR A 52 1.01 -3.38 -7.12
N ALA A 53 0.26 -3.87 -8.12
CA ALA A 53 -0.33 -3.01 -9.14
C ALA A 53 -1.43 -2.10 -8.56
N PRO A 54 -2.43 -2.60 -7.81
CA PRO A 54 -3.43 -1.74 -7.21
C PRO A 54 -2.82 -0.75 -6.20
N MET A 55 -1.85 -1.17 -5.37
CA MET A 55 -1.26 -0.27 -4.38
C MET A 55 -0.46 0.88 -5.01
N LYS A 56 0.26 0.64 -6.09
CA LYS A 56 0.93 1.72 -6.83
C LYS A 56 -0.07 2.76 -7.33
N LYS A 57 -1.21 2.32 -7.88
CA LYS A 57 -2.27 3.23 -8.34
C LYS A 57 -2.92 3.97 -7.17
N ILE A 58 -3.21 3.26 -6.08
CA ILE A 58 -3.75 3.86 -4.84
C ILE A 58 -2.78 4.90 -4.28
N ALA A 59 -1.48 4.61 -4.20
CA ALA A 59 -0.48 5.53 -3.68
C ALA A 59 -0.39 6.82 -4.50
N THR A 60 -0.45 6.73 -5.82
CA THR A 60 -0.48 7.90 -6.71
C THR A 60 -1.71 8.78 -6.46
N GLU A 61 -2.89 8.16 -6.37
CA GLU A 61 -4.13 8.90 -6.10
C GLU A 61 -4.18 9.43 -4.66
N PHE A 62 -3.64 8.69 -3.70
CA PHE A 62 -3.51 9.11 -2.30
C PHE A 62 -2.64 10.36 -2.17
N GLU A 63 -1.45 10.37 -2.80
CA GLU A 63 -0.55 11.52 -2.79
C GLU A 63 -1.21 12.75 -3.42
N LYS A 64 -1.89 12.57 -4.56
CA LYS A 64 -2.63 13.63 -5.24
C LYS A 64 -3.76 14.22 -4.39
N ASP A 65 -4.51 13.37 -3.69
CA ASP A 65 -5.71 13.78 -2.96
C ASP A 65 -5.40 14.34 -1.56
N THR A 66 -4.25 13.93 -0.95
CA THR A 66 -3.93 14.27 0.45
C THR A 66 -2.63 15.05 0.62
N GLY A 67 -1.73 15.03 -0.36
CA GLY A 67 -0.38 15.55 -0.25
C GLY A 67 0.57 14.65 0.55
N HIS A 68 0.08 13.61 1.25
CA HIS A 68 0.90 12.65 1.96
C HIS A 68 1.48 11.59 1.01
N LYS A 69 2.61 10.99 1.39
CA LYS A 69 3.31 10.00 0.56
C LYS A 69 3.38 8.62 1.22
N ALA A 70 3.17 7.59 0.42
CA ALA A 70 3.37 6.19 0.81
C ALA A 70 4.62 5.63 0.12
N GLU A 71 5.66 5.31 0.90
CA GLU A 71 6.89 4.67 0.43
C GLU A 71 6.69 3.14 0.40
N LEU A 72 6.57 2.57 -0.81
CA LEU A 72 6.12 1.19 -0.99
C LEU A 72 7.29 0.22 -1.09
N SER A 73 7.26 -0.83 -0.28
CA SER A 73 8.12 -2.01 -0.41
C SER A 73 7.28 -3.25 -0.67
N PHE A 74 7.65 -4.05 -1.67
CA PHE A 74 6.88 -5.23 -2.08
C PHE A 74 7.61 -6.53 -1.78
N GLY A 75 6.89 -7.51 -1.21
CA GLY A 75 7.49 -8.79 -0.84
C GLY A 75 6.48 -9.82 -0.36
N ALA A 76 6.99 -10.93 0.19
CA ALA A 76 6.15 -11.93 0.84
C ALA A 76 5.73 -11.48 2.24
N THR A 77 4.49 -11.74 2.64
CA THR A 77 3.96 -11.43 3.98
C THR A 77 4.86 -11.98 5.10
N GLY A 78 5.28 -13.25 5.00
CA GLY A 78 6.14 -13.86 6.01
C GLY A 78 7.54 -13.26 6.10
N LYS A 79 8.08 -12.70 4.99
CA LYS A 79 9.35 -11.93 5.02
C LYS A 79 9.17 -10.60 5.74
N PHE A 80 8.09 -9.89 5.47
CA PHE A 80 7.79 -8.64 6.16
C PHE A 80 7.56 -8.87 7.65
N TYR A 81 6.87 -9.94 8.03
CA TYR A 81 6.73 -10.33 9.43
C TYR A 81 8.11 -10.50 10.10
N ALA A 82 9.03 -11.23 9.47
CA ALA A 82 10.39 -11.40 10.00
C ALA A 82 11.17 -10.07 10.08
N GLN A 83 11.07 -9.22 9.05
CA GLN A 83 11.72 -7.91 9.04
C GLN A 83 11.17 -6.98 10.12
N ILE A 84 9.86 -6.92 10.32
CA ILE A 84 9.20 -6.13 11.37
C ILE A 84 9.66 -6.62 12.75
N ASN A 85 9.75 -7.94 12.94
CA ASN A 85 10.24 -8.52 14.18
C ASN A 85 11.71 -8.18 14.48
N ASN A 86 12.50 -7.95 13.42
CA ASN A 86 13.90 -7.51 13.52
C ASN A 86 14.06 -5.98 13.48
N GLY A 87 12.98 -5.22 13.65
CA GLY A 87 13.03 -3.76 13.78
C GLY A 87 13.05 -2.97 12.47
N ALA A 88 12.63 -3.57 11.35
CA ALA A 88 12.51 -2.80 10.11
C ALA A 88 11.50 -1.65 10.28
N PRO A 89 11.80 -0.43 9.76
CA PRO A 89 11.06 0.79 10.07
C PRO A 89 9.80 0.98 9.20
N PHE A 90 9.02 -0.09 9.03
CA PHE A 90 7.74 0.03 8.36
C PHE A 90 6.70 0.66 9.30
N GLY A 91 5.83 1.50 8.74
CA GLY A 91 4.71 2.12 9.45
C GLY A 91 3.39 1.38 9.25
N ILE A 92 3.23 0.70 8.11
CA ILE A 92 2.03 -0.07 7.77
C ILE A 92 2.45 -1.40 7.16
N LEU A 93 1.71 -2.46 7.48
CA LEU A 93 1.73 -3.73 6.76
C LEU A 93 0.39 -3.95 6.05
N LEU A 94 0.44 -4.18 4.74
CA LEU A 94 -0.65 -4.72 3.93
C LEU A 94 -0.31 -6.18 3.62
N ALA A 95 -0.82 -7.09 4.44
CA ALA A 95 -0.55 -8.53 4.35
C ALA A 95 -1.45 -9.20 3.29
N ALA A 96 -1.04 -10.37 2.82
CA ALA A 96 -1.89 -11.24 1.98
C ALA A 96 -2.67 -12.29 2.80
N ASP A 97 -2.65 -12.16 4.12
CA ASP A 97 -3.44 -12.94 5.08
C ASP A 97 -3.98 -12.03 6.20
N ASP A 98 -4.86 -12.56 7.04
CA ASP A 98 -5.39 -11.91 8.24
C ASP A 98 -4.61 -12.31 9.50
N THR A 99 -3.94 -13.46 9.48
CA THR A 99 -3.27 -14.07 10.64
C THR A 99 -1.98 -13.34 11.01
N THR A 100 -1.20 -12.87 10.03
CA THR A 100 0.05 -12.13 10.28
C THR A 100 -0.20 -10.77 10.95
N PRO A 101 -1.13 -9.92 10.49
CA PRO A 101 -1.50 -8.69 11.20
C PRO A 101 -2.06 -8.94 12.60
N GLU A 102 -2.88 -9.98 12.77
CA GLU A 102 -3.38 -10.38 14.08
C GLU A 102 -2.26 -10.76 15.03
N LYS A 103 -1.28 -11.54 14.55
CA LYS A 103 -0.11 -11.95 15.33
C LYS A 103 0.74 -10.76 15.75
N LEU A 104 1.00 -9.82 14.82
CA LEU A 104 1.74 -8.59 15.15
C LEU A 104 1.01 -7.74 16.21
N ALA A 105 -0.32 -7.66 16.16
CA ALA A 105 -1.11 -7.00 17.18
C ALA A 105 -0.97 -7.69 18.56
N LYS A 106 -1.10 -9.02 18.61
CA LYS A 106 -0.93 -9.81 19.84
C LYS A 106 0.48 -9.73 20.45
N GLU A 107 1.50 -9.59 19.59
CA GLU A 107 2.90 -9.42 19.99
C GLU A 107 3.23 -7.98 20.39
N GLY A 108 2.27 -7.05 20.37
CA GLY A 108 2.46 -5.65 20.73
C GLY A 108 3.31 -4.88 19.72
N LYS A 109 3.34 -5.31 18.44
CA LYS A 109 4.07 -4.65 17.35
C LYS A 109 3.17 -3.87 16.40
N GLY A 110 1.88 -4.12 16.44
CA GLY A 110 0.86 -3.43 15.67
C GLY A 110 -0.25 -2.87 16.54
N VAL A 111 -0.87 -1.80 16.07
CA VAL A 111 -2.02 -1.14 16.71
C VAL A 111 -3.28 -1.97 16.39
N ALA A 112 -3.76 -2.75 17.35
CA ALA A 112 -4.84 -3.72 17.15
C ALA A 112 -6.10 -3.12 16.52
N ASP A 113 -6.55 -1.96 17.01
CA ASP A 113 -7.76 -1.29 16.54
C ASP A 113 -7.63 -0.70 15.11
N SER A 114 -6.41 -0.64 14.57
CA SER A 114 -6.18 -0.20 13.19
C SER A 114 -6.43 -1.30 12.17
N ARG A 115 -6.45 -2.59 12.59
CA ARG A 115 -6.55 -3.75 11.70
C ARG A 115 -7.91 -3.83 11.01
N PHE A 116 -7.90 -4.10 9.71
CA PHE A 116 -9.09 -4.42 8.92
C PHE A 116 -8.74 -5.18 7.65
N THR A 117 -9.71 -5.95 7.13
CA THR A 117 -9.61 -6.59 5.83
C THR A 117 -9.77 -5.55 4.72
N TYR A 118 -8.72 -5.32 3.93
CA TYR A 118 -8.74 -4.35 2.83
C TYR A 118 -9.08 -4.98 1.48
N ALA A 119 -8.95 -6.31 1.34
CA ALA A 119 -9.28 -7.05 0.14
C ALA A 119 -9.40 -8.55 0.40
N ILE A 120 -10.18 -9.26 -0.41
CA ILE A 120 -10.18 -10.73 -0.51
C ILE A 120 -9.62 -11.10 -1.87
N GLY A 121 -8.54 -11.89 -1.87
CA GLY A 121 -7.82 -12.28 -3.07
C GLY A 121 -8.41 -13.51 -3.76
N THR A 122 -8.15 -13.63 -5.07
CA THR A 122 -8.52 -14.79 -5.88
C THR A 122 -7.27 -15.47 -6.41
N LEU A 123 -7.17 -16.79 -6.18
CA LEU A 123 -6.13 -17.64 -6.75
C LEU A 123 -6.53 -18.07 -8.16
N VAL A 124 -5.58 -18.05 -9.08
CA VAL A 124 -5.77 -18.59 -10.43
C VAL A 124 -4.62 -19.49 -10.83
N LEU A 125 -4.91 -20.57 -11.57
CA LEU A 125 -3.90 -21.26 -12.36
C LEU A 125 -3.82 -20.55 -13.69
N TRP A 126 -2.64 -20.12 -14.10
CA TRP A 126 -2.43 -19.31 -15.29
C TRP A 126 -1.27 -19.82 -16.13
N SER A 127 -1.39 -19.62 -17.45
CA SER A 127 -0.30 -19.78 -18.42
C SER A 127 -0.29 -18.59 -19.38
N PRO A 128 0.89 -18.11 -19.83
CA PRO A 128 0.98 -17.10 -20.88
C PRO A 128 0.47 -17.63 -22.24
N LYS A 129 0.37 -18.95 -22.40
CA LYS A 129 -0.11 -19.58 -23.64
C LYS A 129 -1.64 -19.58 -23.67
N ALA A 130 -2.21 -19.00 -24.70
CA ALA A 130 -3.66 -18.98 -24.91
C ALA A 130 -4.21 -20.40 -25.06
N GLY A 131 -5.34 -20.69 -24.40
CA GLY A 131 -6.04 -21.98 -24.47
C GLY A 131 -5.31 -23.16 -23.83
N TYR A 132 -4.20 -22.92 -23.11
CA TYR A 132 -3.45 -23.98 -22.44
C TYR A 132 -4.07 -24.39 -21.10
N VAL A 133 -4.65 -23.45 -20.40
CA VAL A 133 -5.43 -23.67 -19.18
C VAL A 133 -6.91 -23.48 -19.53
N ASP A 134 -7.71 -24.52 -19.32
CA ASP A 134 -9.15 -24.46 -19.47
C ASP A 134 -9.84 -23.89 -18.19
N ASP A 135 -11.14 -23.75 -18.24
CA ASP A 135 -11.98 -23.22 -17.16
C ASP A 135 -12.13 -24.17 -15.94
N LYS A 136 -11.54 -25.36 -15.99
CA LYS A 136 -11.58 -26.40 -14.95
C LYS A 136 -10.20 -26.79 -14.40
N GLY A 137 -9.13 -26.30 -15.03
CA GLY A 137 -7.75 -26.63 -14.66
C GLY A 137 -7.37 -28.08 -14.95
N GLU A 138 -7.99 -28.72 -15.95
CA GLU A 138 -7.75 -30.14 -16.28
C GLU A 138 -6.29 -30.43 -16.64
N VAL A 139 -5.54 -29.43 -17.12
CA VAL A 139 -4.11 -29.53 -17.38
C VAL A 139 -3.30 -29.97 -16.14
N LEU A 140 -3.76 -29.69 -14.93
CA LEU A 140 -3.13 -30.18 -13.69
C LEU A 140 -3.18 -31.69 -13.58
N LYS A 141 -4.28 -32.32 -14.02
CA LYS A 141 -4.53 -33.76 -13.96
C LYS A 141 -3.80 -34.52 -15.06
N THR A 142 -3.79 -33.98 -16.28
CA THR A 142 -3.09 -34.61 -17.42
C THR A 142 -1.60 -34.63 -17.20
N GLY A 143 -1.05 -33.70 -16.43
CA GLY A 143 0.38 -33.60 -16.15
C GLY A 143 1.22 -33.23 -17.38
N ASP A 144 0.60 -32.69 -18.43
CA ASP A 144 1.26 -32.30 -19.68
C ASP A 144 1.96 -30.92 -19.54
N TYR A 145 2.85 -30.85 -18.54
CA TYR A 145 3.75 -29.73 -18.27
C TYR A 145 5.02 -30.25 -17.57
N LYS A 146 6.12 -29.57 -17.80
CA LYS A 146 7.40 -29.88 -17.15
C LYS A 146 7.51 -29.18 -15.80
N HIS A 147 7.12 -27.93 -15.73
CA HIS A 147 7.24 -27.09 -14.54
C HIS A 147 5.95 -26.33 -14.27
N ILE A 148 5.66 -26.18 -12.98
CA ILE A 148 4.61 -25.32 -12.43
C ILE A 148 5.19 -24.42 -11.35
N ALA A 149 4.94 -23.12 -11.46
CA ALA A 149 5.40 -22.15 -10.47
C ALA A 149 4.38 -22.05 -9.31
N ILE A 150 4.88 -22.13 -8.08
CA ILE A 150 4.10 -21.97 -6.84
C ILE A 150 4.89 -21.07 -5.89
N ALA A 151 4.22 -20.12 -5.22
CA ALA A 151 4.86 -19.32 -4.20
C ALA A 151 5.18 -20.18 -2.97
N ASN A 152 6.26 -19.87 -2.26
CA ASN A 152 6.65 -20.61 -1.07
C ASN A 152 5.54 -20.54 0.00
N PRO A 153 4.87 -21.65 0.34
CA PRO A 153 3.75 -21.65 1.27
C PRO A 153 4.13 -21.25 2.69
N LYS A 154 5.42 -21.33 3.07
CA LYS A 154 5.91 -20.87 4.37
C LYS A 154 5.99 -19.33 4.47
N LEU A 155 5.96 -18.63 3.35
CA LEU A 155 6.18 -17.18 3.27
C LEU A 155 5.01 -16.42 2.63
N ALA A 156 4.26 -17.08 1.76
CA ALA A 156 3.27 -16.44 0.90
C ALA A 156 1.91 -17.14 0.98
N PRO A 157 0.84 -16.46 1.44
CA PRO A 157 -0.50 -17.03 1.57
C PRO A 157 -1.07 -17.65 0.29
N TYR A 158 -0.79 -17.05 -0.87
CA TYR A 158 -1.17 -17.64 -2.16
C TYR A 158 -0.48 -18.99 -2.42
N GLY A 159 0.71 -19.20 -1.88
CA GLY A 159 1.40 -20.50 -1.94
C GLY A 159 0.69 -21.54 -1.07
N THR A 160 0.25 -21.15 0.13
CA THR A 160 -0.57 -22.01 1.01
C THR A 160 -1.86 -22.40 0.30
N ALA A 161 -2.60 -21.44 -0.26
CA ALA A 161 -3.82 -21.70 -1.00
C ALA A 161 -3.60 -22.65 -2.20
N ALA A 162 -2.50 -22.48 -2.95
CA ALA A 162 -2.15 -23.39 -4.05
C ALA A 162 -1.92 -24.84 -3.57
N MET A 163 -1.24 -25.01 -2.43
CA MET A 163 -1.03 -26.33 -1.84
C MET A 163 -2.34 -26.96 -1.35
N GLU A 164 -3.25 -26.18 -0.78
CA GLU A 164 -4.59 -26.64 -0.39
C GLU A 164 -5.38 -27.17 -1.59
N VAL A 165 -5.36 -26.43 -2.71
CA VAL A 165 -5.96 -26.86 -3.99
C VAL A 165 -5.38 -28.18 -4.46
N LEU A 166 -4.06 -28.31 -4.50
CA LEU A 166 -3.38 -29.53 -4.94
C LEU A 166 -3.70 -30.71 -4.01
N ASN A 167 -3.74 -30.48 -2.71
CA ASN A 167 -4.12 -31.51 -1.73
C ASN A 167 -5.57 -31.96 -1.94
N LYS A 168 -6.49 -31.01 -2.12
CA LYS A 168 -7.92 -31.30 -2.34
C LYS A 168 -8.19 -32.05 -3.65
N LEU A 169 -7.38 -31.81 -4.67
CA LEU A 169 -7.40 -32.54 -5.95
C LEU A 169 -6.69 -33.89 -5.87
N GLY A 170 -5.94 -34.19 -4.80
CA GLY A 170 -5.11 -35.40 -4.70
C GLY A 170 -3.86 -35.38 -5.60
N LEU A 171 -3.45 -34.19 -6.05
CA LEU A 171 -2.37 -34.02 -7.04
C LEU A 171 -1.01 -33.63 -6.43
N SER A 172 -0.91 -33.47 -5.12
CA SER A 172 0.30 -32.97 -4.46
C SER A 172 1.53 -33.80 -4.77
N ALA A 173 1.46 -35.13 -4.72
CA ALA A 173 2.59 -36.02 -5.02
C ALA A 173 3.02 -35.96 -6.50
N GLN A 174 2.06 -35.86 -7.43
CA GLN A 174 2.30 -35.76 -8.86
C GLN A 174 2.95 -34.43 -9.24
N VAL A 175 2.53 -33.33 -8.60
CA VAL A 175 2.97 -31.98 -8.92
C VAL A 175 4.30 -31.63 -8.26
N GLN A 176 4.56 -32.14 -7.04
CA GLN A 176 5.75 -31.81 -6.24
C GLN A 176 7.08 -31.88 -7.01
N PRO A 177 7.38 -32.90 -7.83
CA PRO A 177 8.65 -32.97 -8.58
C PRO A 177 8.78 -31.91 -9.69
N LYS A 178 7.67 -31.27 -10.07
CA LYS A 178 7.59 -30.26 -11.15
C LYS A 178 7.58 -28.83 -10.62
N VAL A 179 7.58 -28.64 -9.28
CA VAL A 179 7.44 -27.33 -8.68
C VAL A 179 8.69 -26.48 -8.85
N VAL A 180 8.51 -25.29 -9.40
CA VAL A 180 9.46 -24.17 -9.32
C VAL A 180 8.95 -23.21 -8.27
N MET A 181 9.67 -23.08 -7.17
CA MET A 181 9.21 -22.31 -6.01
C MET A 181 9.64 -20.87 -6.09
N GLY A 182 8.66 -19.96 -6.15
CA GLY A 182 8.87 -18.53 -6.02
C GLY A 182 8.92 -18.11 -4.56
N GLU A 183 9.76 -17.16 -4.21
CA GLU A 183 9.88 -16.60 -2.87
C GLU A 183 8.61 -15.86 -2.42
N ASN A 184 7.94 -15.25 -3.40
CA ASN A 184 6.65 -14.57 -3.27
C ASN A 184 5.84 -14.75 -4.56
N ILE A 185 4.60 -14.27 -4.55
CA ILE A 185 3.69 -14.46 -5.70
C ILE A 185 4.12 -13.66 -6.94
N ALA A 186 4.88 -12.57 -6.81
CA ALA A 186 5.40 -11.82 -7.96
C ALA A 186 6.50 -12.62 -8.68
N GLN A 187 7.42 -13.24 -7.96
CA GLN A 187 8.43 -14.12 -8.54
C GLN A 187 7.79 -15.37 -9.18
N THR A 188 6.75 -15.92 -8.54
CA THR A 188 5.96 -17.03 -9.08
C THR A 188 5.35 -16.66 -10.44
N TYR A 189 4.73 -15.50 -10.53
CA TYR A 189 4.21 -14.96 -11.79
C TYR A 189 5.33 -14.82 -12.84
N GLN A 190 6.49 -14.29 -12.47
CA GLN A 190 7.62 -14.12 -13.39
C GLN A 190 8.10 -15.47 -13.95
N PHE A 191 8.18 -16.50 -13.12
CA PHE A 191 8.58 -17.83 -13.63
C PHE A 191 7.62 -18.36 -14.70
N ALA A 192 6.33 -18.16 -14.56
CA ALA A 192 5.36 -18.53 -15.58
C ALA A 192 5.40 -17.59 -16.79
N ALA A 193 5.44 -16.28 -16.58
CA ALA A 193 5.42 -15.27 -17.64
C ALA A 193 6.66 -15.35 -18.56
N THR A 194 7.83 -15.76 -18.03
CA THR A 194 9.08 -15.89 -18.78
C THR A 194 9.31 -17.29 -19.35
N GLY A 195 8.37 -18.23 -19.14
CA GLY A 195 8.46 -19.59 -19.65
C GLY A 195 9.35 -20.55 -18.84
N ASN A 196 9.88 -20.11 -17.68
CA ASN A 196 10.59 -21.01 -16.76
C ASN A 196 9.65 -22.06 -16.15
N ALA A 197 8.36 -21.80 -16.14
CA ALA A 197 7.30 -22.75 -15.86
C ALA A 197 6.18 -22.58 -16.91
N GLN A 198 5.55 -23.68 -17.33
CA GLN A 198 4.42 -23.61 -18.26
C GLN A 198 3.15 -23.10 -17.58
N LEU A 199 3.04 -23.33 -16.28
CA LEU A 199 1.92 -23.01 -15.44
C LEU A 199 2.39 -22.25 -14.20
N GLY A 200 1.52 -21.44 -13.63
CA GLY A 200 1.74 -20.82 -12.32
C GLY A 200 0.43 -20.65 -11.55
N PHE A 201 0.45 -21.00 -10.27
CA PHE A 201 -0.58 -20.52 -9.35
C PHE A 201 -0.25 -19.08 -8.97
N VAL A 202 -1.04 -18.13 -9.45
CA VAL A 202 -0.80 -16.70 -9.32
C VAL A 202 -2.02 -15.98 -8.74
N ALA A 203 -1.86 -14.73 -8.34
CA ALA A 203 -2.99 -13.91 -7.95
C ALA A 203 -3.71 -13.38 -9.19
N LEU A 204 -5.04 -13.36 -9.17
CA LEU A 204 -5.86 -12.81 -10.26
C LEU A 204 -5.43 -11.38 -10.62
N SER A 205 -5.08 -10.58 -9.63
CA SER A 205 -4.59 -9.20 -9.79
C SER A 205 -3.33 -9.04 -10.63
N GLN A 206 -2.55 -10.10 -10.82
CA GLN A 206 -1.33 -10.08 -11.63
C GLN A 206 -1.61 -10.29 -13.11
N VAL A 207 -2.73 -10.90 -13.46
CA VAL A 207 -3.11 -11.30 -14.82
C VAL A 207 -4.40 -10.65 -15.30
N MET A 208 -5.15 -9.97 -14.42
CA MET A 208 -6.38 -9.26 -14.74
C MET A 208 -6.15 -7.75 -14.78
N GLU A 209 -6.80 -7.11 -15.73
CA GLU A 209 -6.95 -5.67 -15.80
C GLU A 209 -8.32 -5.32 -16.38
N ASN A 210 -9.02 -4.37 -15.76
CA ASN A 210 -10.35 -3.94 -16.17
C ASN A 210 -11.34 -5.10 -16.35
N GLY A 211 -11.30 -6.08 -15.43
CA GLY A 211 -12.22 -7.22 -15.41
C GLY A 211 -11.91 -8.32 -16.43
N LYS A 212 -10.77 -8.27 -17.14
CA LYS A 212 -10.39 -9.26 -18.16
C LYS A 212 -8.98 -9.78 -17.93
N ILE A 213 -8.75 -11.07 -18.21
CA ILE A 213 -7.40 -11.63 -18.30
C ILE A 213 -6.69 -10.95 -19.46
N ARG A 214 -5.52 -10.34 -19.21
CA ARG A 214 -4.76 -9.55 -20.20
C ARG A 214 -4.19 -10.40 -21.33
N GLU A 215 -3.67 -11.57 -20.97
CA GLU A 215 -3.03 -12.48 -21.91
C GLU A 215 -3.06 -13.92 -21.39
N GLY A 216 -2.87 -14.88 -22.26
CA GLY A 216 -2.79 -16.30 -21.91
C GLY A 216 -4.15 -16.93 -21.65
N SER A 217 -4.17 -17.87 -20.72
CA SER A 217 -5.35 -18.60 -20.30
C SER A 217 -5.29 -18.86 -18.80
N ALA A 218 -6.44 -18.89 -18.13
CA ALA A 218 -6.51 -19.03 -16.68
C ALA A 218 -7.73 -19.84 -16.24
N TRP A 219 -7.54 -20.59 -15.17
CA TRP A 219 -8.60 -21.16 -14.36
C TRP A 219 -8.70 -20.40 -13.05
N GLN A 220 -9.82 -19.73 -12.83
CA GLN A 220 -10.10 -19.16 -11.51
C GLN A 220 -10.47 -20.30 -10.56
N VAL A 221 -9.65 -20.47 -9.53
CA VAL A 221 -9.86 -21.55 -8.56
C VAL A 221 -11.15 -21.28 -7.78
N PRO A 222 -12.08 -22.25 -7.72
CA PRO A 222 -13.29 -22.11 -6.92
C PRO A 222 -12.97 -21.87 -5.43
N GLY A 223 -13.67 -20.93 -4.80
CA GLY A 223 -13.42 -20.52 -3.41
C GLY A 223 -13.59 -21.60 -2.36
N ASN A 224 -14.23 -22.72 -2.71
CA ASN A 224 -14.34 -23.88 -1.83
C ASN A 224 -13.12 -24.83 -1.90
N MET A 225 -12.10 -24.52 -2.68
CA MET A 225 -10.90 -25.36 -2.84
C MET A 225 -9.73 -24.95 -1.94
N HIS A 226 -9.80 -23.79 -1.34
CA HIS A 226 -8.83 -23.28 -0.37
C HIS A 226 -9.53 -22.36 0.62
N GLU A 227 -8.87 -22.06 1.73
CA GLU A 227 -9.35 -21.04 2.67
C GLU A 227 -9.38 -19.65 1.98
N PRO A 228 -10.36 -18.78 2.32
CA PRO A 228 -10.43 -17.43 1.77
C PRO A 228 -9.13 -16.65 2.00
N ILE A 229 -8.57 -16.05 0.95
CA ILE A 229 -7.35 -15.23 1.05
C ILE A 229 -7.76 -13.83 1.53
N ARG A 230 -8.11 -13.72 2.83
CA ARG A 230 -8.42 -12.44 3.48
C ARG A 230 -7.12 -11.69 3.69
N GLN A 231 -7.09 -10.44 3.28
CA GLN A 231 -5.89 -9.61 3.31
C GLN A 231 -6.11 -8.43 4.25
N ASP A 232 -5.40 -8.42 5.37
CA ASP A 232 -5.54 -7.39 6.38
C ASP A 232 -4.43 -6.34 6.32
N ALA A 233 -4.82 -5.10 6.58
CA ALA A 233 -3.95 -3.98 6.84
C ALA A 233 -3.81 -3.75 8.34
N ILE A 234 -2.62 -3.32 8.79
CA ILE A 234 -2.37 -2.91 10.17
C ILE A 234 -1.34 -1.77 10.23
N VAL A 235 -1.56 -0.80 11.11
CA VAL A 235 -0.55 0.20 11.47
C VAL A 235 0.42 -0.43 12.47
N LEU A 236 1.72 -0.26 12.25
CA LEU A 236 2.75 -0.71 13.18
C LEU A 236 3.01 0.36 14.25
N ASN A 237 3.41 -0.07 15.44
CA ASN A 237 3.52 0.83 16.60
C ASN A 237 4.46 2.04 16.38
N GLY A 238 5.49 1.89 15.53
CA GLY A 238 6.38 2.98 15.17
C GLY A 238 5.71 4.12 14.40
N ALA A 239 4.52 3.89 13.83
CA ALA A 239 3.77 4.87 13.06
C ALA A 239 2.37 5.16 13.64
N LYS A 240 2.09 4.83 14.92
CA LYS A 240 0.78 5.02 15.55
C LYS A 240 0.32 6.49 15.51
N ASP A 241 1.25 7.43 15.59
CA ASP A 241 0.98 8.87 15.60
C ASP A 241 1.36 9.53 14.24
N ASN A 242 1.62 8.74 13.19
CA ASN A 242 1.98 9.25 11.87
C ASN A 242 0.71 9.61 11.08
N GLU A 243 0.62 10.88 10.67
CA GLU A 243 -0.55 11.41 9.95
C GLU A 243 -0.75 10.74 8.59
N ALA A 244 0.33 10.46 7.84
CA ALA A 244 0.25 9.76 6.56
C ALA A 244 -0.24 8.31 6.75
N ALA A 245 0.15 7.62 7.84
CA ALA A 245 -0.34 6.29 8.16
C ALA A 245 -1.86 6.31 8.42
N THR A 246 -2.32 7.23 9.27
CA THR A 246 -3.75 7.39 9.57
C THR A 246 -4.54 7.73 8.30
N ALA A 247 -4.03 8.66 7.50
CA ALA A 247 -4.68 9.07 6.25
C ALA A 247 -4.75 7.92 5.24
N LEU A 248 -3.66 7.13 5.07
CA LEU A 248 -3.64 6.00 4.13
C LEU A 248 -4.59 4.88 4.56
N MET A 249 -4.65 4.55 5.85
CA MET A 249 -5.58 3.54 6.37
C MET A 249 -7.05 3.96 6.18
N LYS A 250 -7.34 5.25 6.28
CA LYS A 250 -8.66 5.80 5.94
C LYS A 250 -8.90 5.77 4.42
N TYR A 251 -7.90 6.13 3.62
CA TYR A 251 -7.99 6.17 2.16
C TYR A 251 -8.26 4.78 1.56
N LEU A 252 -7.63 3.73 2.09
CA LEU A 252 -7.88 2.35 1.66
C LEU A 252 -9.34 1.91 1.82
N ARG A 253 -10.10 2.54 2.73
CA ARG A 253 -11.54 2.31 2.92
C ARG A 253 -12.43 3.22 2.06
N SER A 254 -11.85 4.11 1.28
CA SER A 254 -12.62 5.04 0.44
C SER A 254 -13.23 4.36 -0.78
N PRO A 255 -14.34 4.87 -1.33
CA PRO A 255 -14.91 4.37 -2.57
C PRO A 255 -13.90 4.33 -3.73
N LYS A 256 -13.06 5.36 -3.85
CA LYS A 256 -12.03 5.47 -4.89
C LYS A 256 -10.99 4.34 -4.79
N ALA A 257 -10.50 4.03 -3.59
CA ALA A 257 -9.60 2.91 -3.37
C ALA A 257 -10.31 1.57 -3.64
N HIS A 258 -11.55 1.41 -3.20
CA HIS A 258 -12.35 0.20 -3.45
C HIS A 258 -12.57 -0.05 -4.94
N ASP A 259 -12.84 0.99 -5.73
CA ASP A 259 -13.01 0.86 -7.18
C ASP A 259 -11.70 0.42 -7.85
N ILE A 260 -10.55 0.97 -7.42
CA ILE A 260 -9.25 0.51 -7.88
C ILE A 260 -9.06 -0.96 -7.52
N ILE A 261 -9.29 -1.35 -6.28
CA ILE A 261 -9.11 -2.72 -5.77
C ILE A 261 -9.96 -3.70 -6.58
N ARG A 262 -11.26 -3.39 -6.79
CA ARG A 262 -12.16 -4.22 -7.60
C ARG A 262 -11.70 -4.37 -9.06
N SER A 263 -11.13 -3.31 -9.65
CA SER A 263 -10.67 -3.35 -11.05
C SER A 263 -9.55 -4.37 -11.30
N TYR A 264 -8.87 -4.81 -10.23
CA TYR A 264 -7.85 -5.87 -10.26
C TYR A 264 -8.37 -7.24 -9.79
N GLY A 265 -9.70 -7.43 -9.68
CA GLY A 265 -10.31 -8.73 -9.38
C GLY A 265 -10.36 -9.10 -7.90
N TYR A 266 -10.18 -8.16 -7.00
CA TYR A 266 -10.42 -8.36 -5.56
C TYR A 266 -11.90 -8.17 -5.20
N SER A 267 -12.32 -8.84 -4.12
CA SER A 267 -13.60 -8.63 -3.43
C SER A 267 -13.40 -8.13 -2.00
N PHE A 268 -14.50 -7.90 -1.26
CA PHE A 268 -14.51 -7.44 0.13
C PHE A 268 -15.36 -8.35 1.00
#